data_2173ddbf81d743027777d5538d1d41bb
#
_entry.id   2173ddbf81d743027777d5538d1d41bb
#
_cell.length_a   1.000
_cell.length_b   1.000
_cell.length_c   1.000
_cell.angle_alpha   90.00
_cell.angle_beta   90.00
_cell.angle_gamma   90.00
#
_symmetry.space_group_name_H-M   'P 1'
#
loop_
_entity.id
_entity.type
_entity.pdbx_description
1 polymer ?
#
loop_
_entity_poly.entity_id
_entity_poly.type
_entity_poly.pdbx_seq_one_letter_code
_entity_poly.pdbx_strand_id
1 'polypeptide(L)'
;MVQQHFDIAIIGAGPGGYSTALRAAELGKSVALIERDGTLGGTCLNRGCIPSKALLTAVHSVETIHNAERMGINATLQSIDFGRLRDFRVSTVETMTKGLTGLLAHRGVTVFRGCAALQNAHTVRVTPAEGETQVSRSVEAGVFEPVETELAINADDIVLATGSRPLALPGNPFAGALIDSTQALELNTLPSSAVIIGAGAVALEFASLWNAAGCEVTLLIRKDRVLSTWERRASMTLTRELKRRGVNVIARTAVDRVDTGANLGALCTIGRAIPMRTAPLTAKWCLPPSDVCPIPTRLVPLQRLKLDERGYVTVDGYGRTNLDGVWALGDITPGHALAHRALNKASPSLRKSPEPIQNP
;
A
#
# COMPACT_ATOMS: atom_id res chain seq x y z
N MET A 1 -0.32 1.86 34.98
CA MET A 1 -0.63 1.37 33.60
C MET A 1 -1.70 0.31 33.72
N VAL A 2 -2.79 0.46 32.98
CA VAL A 2 -3.80 -0.62 32.83
C VAL A 2 -3.15 -1.73 32.02
N GLN A 3 -3.24 -2.95 32.49
CA GLN A 3 -2.63 -4.11 31.86
C GLN A 3 -3.74 -5.05 31.40
N GLN A 4 -3.80 -5.35 30.10
CA GLN A 4 -4.75 -6.27 29.50
C GLN A 4 -4.00 -7.46 28.90
N HIS A 5 -4.58 -8.65 28.93
CA HIS A 5 -3.99 -9.87 28.40
C HIS A 5 -4.87 -10.47 27.29
N PHE A 6 -4.23 -10.89 26.21
CA PHE A 6 -4.84 -11.55 25.05
C PHE A 6 -4.04 -12.79 24.66
N ASP A 7 -4.65 -13.74 23.98
CA ASP A 7 -3.88 -14.83 23.34
C ASP A 7 -2.97 -14.27 22.24
N ILE A 8 -3.44 -13.27 21.47
CA ILE A 8 -2.70 -12.72 20.34
C ILE A 8 -2.84 -11.19 20.28
N ALA A 9 -1.72 -10.49 20.20
CA ALA A 9 -1.67 -9.07 19.88
C ALA A 9 -1.13 -8.85 18.46
N ILE A 10 -1.85 -8.08 17.64
CA ILE A 10 -1.50 -7.83 16.24
C ILE A 10 -1.25 -6.35 16.04
N ILE A 11 -0.08 -5.98 15.50
CA ILE A 11 0.30 -4.60 15.25
C ILE A 11 0.13 -4.28 13.76
N GLY A 12 -0.86 -3.44 13.44
CA GLY A 12 -1.25 -3.03 12.10
C GLY A 12 -2.46 -3.77 11.57
N ALA A 13 -3.49 -3.03 11.15
CA ALA A 13 -4.75 -3.55 10.63
C ALA A 13 -4.84 -3.53 9.09
N GLY A 14 -3.70 -3.66 8.40
CA GLY A 14 -3.65 -3.94 6.96
C GLY A 14 -4.10 -5.37 6.62
N PRO A 15 -4.06 -5.79 5.32
CA PRO A 15 -4.53 -7.11 4.87
C PRO A 15 -3.97 -8.29 5.68
N GLY A 16 -2.70 -8.25 6.04
CA GLY A 16 -2.11 -9.28 6.89
C GLY A 16 -2.68 -9.28 8.32
N GLY A 17 -2.77 -8.09 8.93
CA GLY A 17 -3.22 -7.97 10.33
C GLY A 17 -4.69 -8.32 10.51
N TYR A 18 -5.60 -7.69 9.75
CA TYR A 18 -7.03 -7.99 9.92
C TYR A 18 -7.38 -9.43 9.55
N SER A 19 -6.70 -10.03 8.57
CA SER A 19 -6.96 -11.45 8.23
C SER A 19 -6.47 -12.40 9.32
N THR A 20 -5.31 -12.08 9.93
CA THR A 20 -4.80 -12.82 11.08
C THR A 20 -5.76 -12.69 12.26
N ALA A 21 -6.26 -11.48 12.53
CA ALA A 21 -7.22 -11.23 13.60
C ALA A 21 -8.53 -12.04 13.42
N LEU A 22 -9.12 -11.96 12.22
CA LEU A 22 -10.33 -12.71 11.90
C LEU A 22 -10.13 -14.23 12.04
N ARG A 23 -8.99 -14.73 11.54
CA ARG A 23 -8.70 -16.16 11.61
C ARG A 23 -8.42 -16.62 13.05
N ALA A 24 -7.72 -15.82 13.84
CA ALA A 24 -7.46 -16.11 15.24
C ALA A 24 -8.77 -16.15 16.06
N ALA A 25 -9.63 -15.16 15.88
CA ALA A 25 -10.94 -15.10 16.50
C ALA A 25 -11.84 -16.31 16.11
N GLU A 26 -11.80 -16.72 14.84
CA GLU A 26 -12.50 -17.93 14.37
C GLU A 26 -11.99 -19.21 15.05
N LEU A 27 -10.73 -19.24 15.46
CA LEU A 27 -10.13 -20.33 16.23
C LEU A 27 -10.37 -20.22 17.75
N GLY A 28 -11.21 -19.27 18.19
CA GLY A 28 -11.57 -19.06 19.59
C GLY A 28 -10.52 -18.32 20.41
N LYS A 29 -9.57 -17.64 19.76
CA LYS A 29 -8.53 -16.85 20.43
C LYS A 29 -9.05 -15.46 20.79
N SER A 30 -8.66 -14.94 21.95
CA SER A 30 -8.79 -13.53 22.30
C SER A 30 -7.76 -12.70 21.53
N VAL A 31 -8.20 -11.65 20.83
CA VAL A 31 -7.37 -10.91 19.90
C VAL A 31 -7.39 -9.40 20.19
N ALA A 32 -6.22 -8.81 20.39
CA ALA A 32 -5.99 -7.37 20.35
C ALA A 32 -5.44 -6.99 18.98
N LEU A 33 -6.11 -6.10 18.26
CA LEU A 33 -5.66 -5.53 17.01
C LEU A 33 -5.34 -4.06 17.22
N ILE A 34 -4.09 -3.64 17.03
CA ILE A 34 -3.66 -2.27 17.27
C ILE A 34 -3.44 -1.56 15.93
N GLU A 35 -4.13 -0.45 15.69
CA GLU A 35 -4.01 0.36 14.48
C GLU A 35 -3.76 1.82 14.84
N ARG A 36 -2.80 2.42 14.15
CA ARG A 36 -2.47 3.83 14.34
C ARG A 36 -3.42 4.76 13.60
N ASP A 37 -3.80 4.38 12.37
CA ASP A 37 -4.66 5.19 11.52
C ASP A 37 -6.12 5.16 12.05
N GLY A 38 -6.89 6.19 11.73
CA GLY A 38 -8.30 6.29 12.16
C GLY A 38 -9.25 5.30 11.46
N THR A 39 -8.75 4.51 10.49
CA THR A 39 -9.52 3.55 9.70
C THR A 39 -8.77 2.23 9.58
N LEU A 40 -9.51 1.12 9.61
CA LEU A 40 -8.96 -0.21 9.38
C LEU A 40 -8.72 -0.49 7.90
N GLY A 41 -7.92 -1.53 7.59
CA GLY A 41 -7.67 -1.97 6.22
C GLY A 41 -6.30 -1.57 5.66
N GLY A 42 -5.57 -0.70 6.35
CA GLY A 42 -4.20 -0.30 6.00
C GLY A 42 -4.09 0.32 4.60
N THR A 43 -2.92 0.23 3.99
CA THR A 43 -2.64 0.80 2.67
C THR A 43 -3.58 0.26 1.59
N CYS A 44 -3.85 -1.04 1.57
CA CYS A 44 -4.65 -1.65 0.51
C CYS A 44 -6.08 -1.09 0.42
N LEU A 45 -6.81 -1.02 1.55
CA LEU A 45 -8.19 -0.53 1.54
C LEU A 45 -8.25 0.99 1.40
N ASN A 46 -7.38 1.72 2.10
CA ASN A 46 -7.53 3.16 2.25
C ASN A 46 -6.82 3.99 1.17
N ARG A 47 -5.63 3.55 0.69
CA ARG A 47 -4.74 4.37 -0.16
C ARG A 47 -3.95 3.57 -1.20
N GLY A 48 -4.46 2.39 -1.59
CA GLY A 48 -3.81 1.51 -2.57
C GLY A 48 -4.82 0.77 -3.43
N CYS A 49 -5.00 -0.53 -3.17
CA CYS A 49 -5.75 -1.43 -4.03
C CYS A 49 -7.20 -0.99 -4.29
N ILE A 50 -7.97 -0.71 -3.25
CA ILE A 50 -9.39 -0.41 -3.40
C ILE A 50 -9.62 0.94 -4.11
N PRO A 51 -9.02 2.07 -3.66
CA PRO A 51 -9.21 3.33 -4.35
C PRO A 51 -8.70 3.32 -5.79
N SER A 52 -7.55 2.66 -6.08
CA SER A 52 -7.06 2.57 -7.45
C SER A 52 -7.98 1.73 -8.34
N LYS A 53 -8.54 0.61 -7.84
CA LYS A 53 -9.49 -0.22 -8.61
C LYS A 53 -10.83 0.48 -8.84
N ALA A 54 -11.32 1.25 -7.87
CA ALA A 54 -12.51 2.09 -8.07
C ALA A 54 -12.31 3.07 -9.25
N LEU A 55 -11.18 3.79 -9.26
CA LEU A 55 -10.86 4.70 -10.35
C LEU A 55 -10.64 3.99 -11.69
N LEU A 56 -9.92 2.85 -11.70
CA LEU A 56 -9.70 2.05 -12.91
C LEU A 56 -11.02 1.53 -13.48
N THR A 57 -11.96 1.12 -12.63
CA THR A 57 -13.31 0.70 -13.09
C THR A 57 -14.04 1.85 -13.77
N ALA A 58 -13.97 3.05 -13.22
CA ALA A 58 -14.61 4.22 -13.81
C ALA A 58 -13.98 4.59 -15.18
N VAL A 59 -12.62 4.61 -15.29
CA VAL A 59 -11.99 4.94 -16.57
C VAL A 59 -12.10 3.81 -17.60
N HIS A 60 -12.33 2.56 -17.18
CA HIS A 60 -12.68 1.50 -18.10
C HIS A 60 -14.00 1.78 -18.85
N SER A 61 -14.94 2.44 -18.21
CA SER A 61 -16.17 2.93 -18.89
C SER A 61 -15.84 3.96 -19.98
N VAL A 62 -14.86 4.84 -19.74
CA VAL A 62 -14.36 5.80 -20.75
C VAL A 62 -13.75 5.07 -21.94
N GLU A 63 -12.89 4.08 -21.69
CA GLU A 63 -12.31 3.24 -22.74
C GLU A 63 -13.38 2.47 -23.53
N THR A 64 -14.42 2.00 -22.85
CA THR A 64 -15.55 1.30 -23.47
C THR A 64 -16.29 2.23 -24.44
N ILE A 65 -16.56 3.49 -24.04
CA ILE A 65 -17.18 4.48 -24.90
C ILE A 65 -16.32 4.77 -26.12
N HIS A 66 -15.00 4.99 -25.97
CA HIS A 66 -14.09 5.26 -27.08
C HIS A 66 -13.96 4.08 -28.06
N ASN A 67 -14.16 2.83 -27.60
CA ASN A 67 -14.08 1.65 -28.44
C ASN A 67 -15.45 1.16 -28.95
N ALA A 68 -16.56 1.80 -28.57
CA ALA A 68 -17.92 1.37 -28.88
C ALA A 68 -18.22 1.36 -30.37
N GLU A 69 -17.62 2.29 -31.14
CA GLU A 69 -17.76 2.37 -32.60
C GLU A 69 -17.36 1.08 -33.30
N ARG A 70 -16.32 0.37 -32.80
CA ARG A 70 -15.88 -0.92 -33.36
C ARG A 70 -16.93 -2.01 -33.27
N MET A 71 -17.91 -1.83 -32.40
CA MET A 71 -19.07 -2.72 -32.21
C MET A 71 -20.33 -2.19 -32.91
N GLY A 72 -20.22 -1.08 -33.66
CA GLY A 72 -21.34 -0.42 -34.33
C GLY A 72 -22.17 0.48 -33.40
N ILE A 73 -21.65 0.82 -32.23
CA ILE A 73 -22.33 1.67 -31.23
C ILE A 73 -21.73 3.07 -31.29
N ASN A 74 -22.51 4.06 -31.72
CA ASN A 74 -22.11 5.46 -31.73
C ASN A 74 -22.31 6.06 -30.33
N ALA A 75 -21.24 6.26 -29.60
CA ALA A 75 -21.25 6.88 -28.26
C ALA A 75 -20.21 8.01 -28.20
N THR A 76 -20.52 9.05 -27.44
CA THR A 76 -19.64 10.20 -27.25
C THR A 76 -19.48 10.50 -25.78
N LEU A 77 -18.23 10.58 -25.29
CA LEU A 77 -17.92 11.07 -23.97
C LEU A 77 -18.00 12.60 -23.98
N GLN A 78 -18.93 13.18 -23.23
CA GLN A 78 -19.05 14.62 -23.12
C GLN A 78 -18.03 15.21 -22.15
N SER A 79 -17.91 14.64 -20.95
CA SER A 79 -16.99 15.10 -19.91
C SER A 79 -16.78 14.01 -18.85
N ILE A 80 -15.72 14.20 -18.06
CA ILE A 80 -15.47 13.45 -16.81
C ILE A 80 -15.58 14.44 -15.66
N ASP A 81 -16.52 14.23 -14.75
CA ASP A 81 -16.63 14.99 -13.50
C ASP A 81 -15.68 14.38 -12.46
N PHE A 82 -14.52 14.99 -12.27
CA PHE A 82 -13.51 14.52 -11.33
C PHE A 82 -13.95 14.64 -9.86
N GLY A 83 -14.86 15.56 -9.54
CA GLY A 83 -15.44 15.65 -8.20
C GLY A 83 -16.27 14.42 -7.87
N ARG A 84 -17.18 14.04 -8.77
CA ARG A 84 -17.99 12.81 -8.62
C ARG A 84 -17.14 11.54 -8.68
N LEU A 85 -16.09 11.51 -9.50
CA LEU A 85 -15.16 10.38 -9.56
C LEU A 85 -14.43 10.19 -8.22
N ARG A 86 -14.00 11.29 -7.60
CA ARG A 86 -13.45 11.29 -6.24
C ARG A 86 -14.46 10.75 -5.23
N ASP A 87 -15.68 11.24 -5.25
CA ASP A 87 -16.75 10.85 -4.32
C ASP A 87 -17.09 9.36 -4.47
N PHE A 88 -17.10 8.84 -5.70
CA PHE A 88 -17.24 7.41 -5.97
C PHE A 88 -16.10 6.58 -5.35
N ARG A 89 -14.85 7.04 -5.51
CA ARG A 89 -13.70 6.40 -4.86
C ARG A 89 -13.84 6.42 -3.33
N VAL A 90 -14.17 7.57 -2.74
CA VAL A 90 -14.31 7.73 -1.29
C VAL A 90 -15.40 6.82 -0.75
N SER A 91 -16.59 6.84 -1.34
CA SER A 91 -17.71 5.99 -0.90
C SER A 91 -17.41 4.50 -1.02
N THR A 92 -16.66 4.10 -2.05
CA THR A 92 -16.21 2.70 -2.20
C THR A 92 -15.29 2.29 -1.04
N VAL A 93 -14.30 3.13 -0.70
CA VAL A 93 -13.39 2.88 0.42
C VAL A 93 -14.15 2.83 1.75
N GLU A 94 -15.05 3.79 2.00
CA GLU A 94 -15.87 3.84 3.22
C GLU A 94 -16.74 2.59 3.38
N THR A 95 -17.36 2.14 2.31
CA THR A 95 -18.19 0.92 2.34
C THR A 95 -17.36 -0.29 2.74
N MET A 96 -16.18 -0.45 2.15
CA MET A 96 -15.28 -1.56 2.45
C MET A 96 -14.72 -1.50 3.88
N THR A 97 -14.32 -0.32 4.35
CA THR A 97 -13.78 -0.15 5.70
C THR A 97 -14.85 -0.34 6.78
N LYS A 98 -16.07 0.16 6.57
CA LYS A 98 -17.22 -0.11 7.46
C LYS A 98 -17.54 -1.60 7.54
N GLY A 99 -17.58 -2.28 6.39
CA GLY A 99 -17.80 -3.73 6.35
C GLY A 99 -16.73 -4.51 7.13
N LEU A 100 -15.45 -4.15 6.97
CA LEU A 100 -14.36 -4.77 7.73
C LEU A 100 -14.48 -4.50 9.23
N THR A 101 -14.79 -3.26 9.61
CA THR A 101 -14.96 -2.86 11.01
C THR A 101 -16.09 -3.65 11.66
N GLY A 102 -17.25 -3.74 11.02
CA GLY A 102 -18.38 -4.52 11.51
C GLY A 102 -18.07 -6.02 11.61
N LEU A 103 -17.30 -6.57 10.67
CA LEU A 103 -16.89 -7.97 10.70
C LEU A 103 -15.95 -8.28 11.87
N LEU A 104 -14.96 -7.43 12.12
CA LEU A 104 -14.03 -7.59 13.26
C LEU A 104 -14.77 -7.50 14.59
N ALA A 105 -15.68 -6.53 14.75
CA ALA A 105 -16.53 -6.40 15.93
C ALA A 105 -17.42 -7.63 16.15
N HIS A 106 -18.08 -8.12 15.10
CA HIS A 106 -18.92 -9.32 15.15
C HIS A 106 -18.13 -10.57 15.57
N ARG A 107 -16.85 -10.63 15.23
CA ARG A 107 -15.93 -11.72 15.62
C ARG A 107 -15.30 -11.51 17.00
N GLY A 108 -15.65 -10.47 17.74
CA GLY A 108 -15.13 -10.18 19.08
C GLY A 108 -13.66 -9.77 19.12
N VAL A 109 -13.13 -9.22 18.02
CA VAL A 109 -11.77 -8.66 17.99
C VAL A 109 -11.78 -7.31 18.70
N THR A 110 -10.93 -7.14 19.72
CA THR A 110 -10.74 -5.85 20.38
C THR A 110 -9.77 -4.99 19.58
N VAL A 111 -10.22 -3.83 19.13
CA VAL A 111 -9.41 -2.92 18.30
C VAL A 111 -8.99 -1.72 19.11
N PHE A 112 -7.68 -1.49 19.22
CA PHE A 112 -7.08 -0.34 19.90
C PHE A 112 -6.59 0.68 18.87
N ARG A 113 -6.97 1.95 19.06
CA ARG A 113 -6.43 3.04 18.25
C ARG A 113 -5.22 3.65 18.92
N GLY A 114 -4.02 3.35 18.44
CA GLY A 114 -2.79 3.88 19.01
C GLY A 114 -1.53 3.48 18.26
N CYS A 115 -0.42 4.11 18.64
CA CYS A 115 0.91 3.76 18.14
C CYS A 115 1.50 2.66 19.01
N ALA A 116 1.71 1.48 18.42
CA ALA A 116 2.26 0.32 19.10
C ALA A 116 3.78 0.24 19.00
N ALA A 117 4.41 -0.20 20.08
CA ALA A 117 5.83 -0.56 20.13
C ALA A 117 6.02 -1.86 20.91
N LEU A 118 6.80 -2.79 20.37
CA LEU A 118 7.16 -4.03 21.06
C LEU A 118 8.12 -3.70 22.21
N GLN A 119 7.76 -4.01 23.45
CA GLN A 119 8.66 -3.87 24.60
C GLN A 119 9.52 -5.14 24.80
N ASN A 120 8.90 -6.28 24.68
CA ASN A 120 9.53 -7.60 24.73
C ASN A 120 8.70 -8.61 23.92
N ALA A 121 9.02 -9.89 23.98
CA ALA A 121 8.33 -10.94 23.20
C ALA A 121 6.84 -11.11 23.55
N HIS A 122 6.37 -10.60 24.70
CA HIS A 122 5.02 -10.78 25.19
C HIS A 122 4.31 -9.49 25.59
N THR A 123 4.94 -8.33 25.38
CA THR A 123 4.36 -7.04 25.79
C THR A 123 4.45 -6.01 24.67
N VAL A 124 3.32 -5.46 24.30
CA VAL A 124 3.20 -4.32 23.39
C VAL A 124 2.82 -3.08 24.18
N ARG A 125 3.61 -2.04 24.05
CA ARG A 125 3.28 -0.71 24.56
C ARG A 125 2.48 0.03 23.50
N VAL A 126 1.34 0.57 23.88
CA VAL A 126 0.47 1.37 23.01
C VAL A 126 0.36 2.77 23.57
N THR A 127 0.68 3.76 22.76
CA THR A 127 0.54 5.19 23.09
C THR A 127 -0.56 5.81 22.24
N PRO A 128 -1.18 6.92 22.67
CA PRO A 128 -2.14 7.64 21.85
C PRO A 128 -1.63 7.91 20.45
N ALA A 129 -2.48 7.78 19.45
CA ALA A 129 -2.13 8.16 18.09
C ALA A 129 -2.09 9.69 18.00
N GLU A 130 -0.96 10.26 17.59
CA GLU A 130 -0.84 11.70 17.34
C GLU A 130 -1.56 12.08 16.05
N GLY A 131 -2.36 13.16 16.12
CA GLY A 131 -3.00 13.82 14.98
C GLY A 131 -4.40 13.32 14.68
N GLU A 132 -5.32 14.27 14.51
CA GLU A 132 -6.59 14.05 13.82
C GLU A 132 -6.29 13.84 12.34
N THR A 133 -6.22 12.60 11.88
CA THR A 133 -6.33 12.35 10.46
C THR A 133 -7.75 12.72 10.02
N GLN A 134 -7.91 13.58 9.02
CA GLN A 134 -9.21 14.10 8.52
C GLN A 134 -10.23 13.02 8.08
N VAL A 135 -9.91 11.76 8.24
CA VAL A 135 -10.78 10.60 7.95
C VAL A 135 -11.64 10.19 9.16
N SER A 136 -11.50 10.88 10.31
CA SER A 136 -12.15 10.51 11.60
C SER A 136 -13.68 10.72 11.65
N ARG A 137 -14.37 11.03 10.58
CA ARG A 137 -15.83 11.37 10.63
C ARG A 137 -16.79 10.18 10.53
N SER A 138 -16.32 8.96 10.36
CA SER A 138 -17.19 7.79 10.18
C SER A 138 -16.83 6.55 10.99
N VAL A 139 -16.05 6.68 12.05
CA VAL A 139 -15.86 5.56 12.98
C VAL A 139 -17.09 5.48 13.86
N GLU A 140 -17.89 4.44 13.70
CA GLU A 140 -18.99 4.14 14.61
C GLU A 140 -18.43 4.03 16.03
N ALA A 141 -18.92 4.94 16.89
CA ALA A 141 -18.57 4.92 18.31
C ALA A 141 -18.87 3.52 18.86
N GLY A 142 -17.83 2.83 19.38
CA GLY A 142 -17.98 1.52 20.01
C GLY A 142 -17.14 0.40 19.41
N VAL A 143 -16.44 0.58 18.29
CA VAL A 143 -15.58 -0.47 17.70
C VAL A 143 -14.12 -0.30 18.07
N PHE A 144 -13.68 0.94 18.31
CA PHE A 144 -12.32 1.21 18.76
C PHE A 144 -12.30 1.54 20.25
N GLU A 145 -11.41 0.89 20.99
CA GLU A 145 -11.04 1.35 22.31
C GLU A 145 -10.03 2.49 22.18
N PRO A 146 -10.39 3.73 22.59
CA PRO A 146 -9.47 4.85 22.53
C PRO A 146 -8.35 4.65 23.55
N VAL A 147 -7.11 4.85 23.12
CA VAL A 147 -5.95 4.86 23.99
C VAL A 147 -5.68 6.31 24.37
N GLU A 148 -6.25 6.75 25.50
CA GLU A 148 -6.08 8.12 26.01
C GLU A 148 -4.74 8.34 26.72
N THR A 149 -4.23 7.27 27.33
CA THR A 149 -2.95 7.24 28.02
C THR A 149 -2.16 6.01 27.62
N GLU A 150 -0.89 5.93 27.97
CA GLU A 150 -0.06 4.77 27.68
C GLU A 150 -0.66 3.48 28.29
N LEU A 151 -0.84 2.45 27.45
CA LEU A 151 -1.39 1.14 27.77
C LEU A 151 -0.35 0.06 27.48
N ALA A 152 -0.24 -0.94 28.36
CA ALA A 152 0.52 -2.16 28.13
C ALA A 152 -0.45 -3.33 27.80
N ILE A 153 -0.29 -3.93 26.62
CA ILE A 153 -1.01 -5.12 26.18
C ILE A 153 -0.04 -6.30 26.28
N ASN A 154 -0.40 -7.30 27.09
CA ASN A 154 0.31 -8.56 27.15
C ASN A 154 -0.34 -9.58 26.23
N ALA A 155 0.45 -10.43 25.59
CA ALA A 155 -0.05 -11.49 24.74
C ALA A 155 0.88 -12.71 24.76
N ASP A 156 0.30 -13.88 24.53
CA ASP A 156 1.09 -15.11 24.36
C ASP A 156 1.89 -15.06 23.07
N ASP A 157 1.26 -14.57 21.98
CA ASP A 157 1.87 -14.37 20.68
C ASP A 157 1.69 -12.92 20.20
N ILE A 158 2.70 -12.36 19.55
CA ILE A 158 2.65 -11.03 18.94
C ILE A 158 2.90 -11.13 17.44
N VAL A 159 2.02 -10.53 16.63
CA VAL A 159 2.13 -10.51 15.17
C VAL A 159 2.44 -9.10 14.67
N LEU A 160 3.58 -8.93 14.01
CA LEU A 160 3.97 -7.69 13.36
C LEU A 160 3.43 -7.66 11.93
N ALA A 161 2.50 -6.75 11.63
CA ALA A 161 1.84 -6.60 10.33
C ALA A 161 1.79 -5.13 9.88
N THR A 162 2.82 -4.35 10.19
CA THR A 162 2.87 -2.90 10.05
C THR A 162 2.98 -2.38 8.62
N GLY A 163 3.20 -3.30 7.67
CA GLY A 163 3.19 -2.97 6.25
C GLY A 163 4.37 -2.11 5.79
N SER A 164 4.10 -1.22 4.85
CA SER A 164 5.11 -0.44 4.14
C SER A 164 4.60 0.96 3.81
N ARG A 165 5.51 1.82 3.37
CA ARG A 165 5.23 3.19 2.90
C ARG A 165 5.89 3.42 1.55
N PRO A 166 5.41 4.40 0.74
CA PRO A 166 6.08 4.81 -0.48
C PRO A 166 7.52 5.24 -0.21
N LEU A 167 8.44 4.84 -1.11
CA LEU A 167 9.84 5.20 -1.03
C LEU A 167 10.10 6.41 -1.94
N ALA A 168 10.62 7.48 -1.38
CA ALA A 168 11.06 8.62 -2.16
C ALA A 168 12.31 8.28 -2.99
N LEU A 169 12.52 8.98 -4.09
CA LEU A 169 13.76 8.90 -4.84
C LEU A 169 14.93 9.41 -3.99
N PRO A 170 16.12 8.77 -4.06
CA PRO A 170 17.28 9.25 -3.34
C PRO A 170 17.55 10.73 -3.63
N GLY A 171 17.69 11.55 -2.60
CA GLY A 171 17.91 12.99 -2.72
C GLY A 171 16.70 13.82 -3.18
N ASN A 172 15.55 13.21 -3.45
CA ASN A 172 14.34 13.89 -3.93
C ASN A 172 13.15 13.53 -3.02
N PRO A 173 12.91 14.25 -1.92
CA PRO A 173 11.76 14.02 -1.05
C PRO A 173 10.46 14.41 -1.76
N PHE A 174 9.35 13.79 -1.35
CA PHE A 174 8.03 14.20 -1.84
C PHE A 174 7.74 15.65 -1.45
N ALA A 175 7.57 16.50 -2.43
CA ALA A 175 7.27 17.92 -2.25
C ALA A 175 6.72 18.54 -3.55
N GLY A 176 5.80 19.48 -3.44
CA GLY A 176 5.23 20.20 -4.59
C GLY A 176 4.62 19.26 -5.62
N ALA A 177 5.14 19.30 -6.85
CA ALA A 177 4.66 18.46 -7.94
C ALA A 177 5.26 17.03 -7.96
N LEU A 178 6.17 16.70 -7.04
CA LEU A 178 6.67 15.33 -6.82
C LEU A 178 5.83 14.68 -5.73
N ILE A 179 4.91 13.83 -6.12
CA ILE A 179 3.91 13.23 -5.25
C ILE A 179 4.03 11.70 -5.18
N ASP A 180 3.60 11.12 -4.09
CA ASP A 180 3.48 9.66 -3.95
C ASP A 180 2.14 9.13 -4.48
N SER A 181 1.97 7.80 -4.45
CA SER A 181 0.74 7.15 -4.92
C SER A 181 -0.48 7.50 -4.07
N THR A 182 -0.34 7.83 -2.80
CA THR A 182 -1.44 8.26 -1.93
C THR A 182 -1.93 9.64 -2.36
N GLN A 183 -1.01 10.59 -2.50
CA GLN A 183 -1.32 11.93 -2.98
C GLN A 183 -1.90 11.92 -4.40
N ALA A 184 -1.39 11.01 -5.27
CA ALA A 184 -1.90 10.83 -6.62
C ALA A 184 -3.36 10.36 -6.67
N LEU A 185 -3.81 9.54 -5.72
CA LEU A 185 -5.22 9.13 -5.57
C LEU A 185 -6.11 10.27 -5.06
N GLU A 186 -5.56 11.27 -4.39
CA GLU A 186 -6.28 12.38 -3.77
C GLU A 186 -6.40 13.62 -4.66
N LEU A 187 -5.84 13.58 -5.87
CA LEU A 187 -5.94 14.70 -6.81
C LEU A 187 -7.40 15.06 -7.11
N ASN A 188 -7.73 16.34 -6.96
CA ASN A 188 -9.06 16.87 -7.27
C ASN A 188 -9.26 17.15 -8.76
N THR A 189 -8.17 17.26 -9.51
CA THR A 189 -8.16 17.53 -10.95
C THR A 189 -7.08 16.71 -11.62
N LEU A 190 -7.34 16.24 -12.82
CA LEU A 190 -6.33 15.55 -13.61
C LEU A 190 -5.32 16.58 -14.18
N PRO A 191 -4.01 16.34 -14.06
CA PRO A 191 -3.02 17.16 -14.75
C PRO A 191 -3.10 16.94 -16.27
N SER A 192 -2.78 17.97 -17.07
CA SER A 192 -2.71 17.84 -18.53
C SER A 192 -1.56 16.92 -18.96
N SER A 193 -0.48 16.86 -18.18
CA SER A 193 0.67 15.97 -18.42
C SER A 193 1.25 15.46 -17.11
N ALA A 194 1.77 14.24 -17.13
CA ALA A 194 2.41 13.61 -15.98
C ALA A 194 3.59 12.74 -16.38
N VAL A 195 4.62 12.74 -15.54
CA VAL A 195 5.74 11.80 -15.62
C VAL A 195 5.59 10.79 -14.48
N ILE A 196 5.59 9.53 -14.82
CA ILE A 196 5.56 8.42 -13.85
C ILE A 196 6.93 7.74 -13.87
N ILE A 197 7.58 7.66 -12.72
CA ILE A 197 8.88 7.02 -12.58
C ILE A 197 8.68 5.63 -12.00
N GLY A 198 9.01 4.60 -12.77
CA GLY A 198 8.87 3.21 -12.34
C GLY A 198 8.21 2.31 -13.37
N ALA A 199 8.29 1.01 -13.13
CA ALA A 199 7.79 -0.03 -14.04
C ALA A 199 7.01 -1.13 -13.31
N GLY A 200 6.67 -0.90 -12.04
CA GLY A 200 5.89 -1.83 -11.21
C GLY A 200 4.38 -1.68 -11.43
N ALA A 201 3.59 -2.56 -10.80
CA ALA A 201 2.14 -2.61 -10.97
C ALA A 201 1.46 -1.25 -10.70
N VAL A 202 1.80 -0.57 -9.61
CA VAL A 202 1.22 0.74 -9.26
C VAL A 202 1.49 1.80 -10.33
N ALA A 203 2.74 1.87 -10.85
CA ALA A 203 3.08 2.80 -11.92
C ALA A 203 2.25 2.57 -13.18
N LEU A 204 1.98 1.30 -13.52
CA LEU A 204 1.17 0.94 -14.68
C LEU A 204 -0.32 1.20 -14.46
N GLU A 205 -0.82 1.02 -13.26
CA GLU A 205 -2.19 1.39 -12.89
C GLU A 205 -2.42 2.89 -13.07
N PHE A 206 -1.51 3.74 -12.54
CA PHE A 206 -1.60 5.19 -12.73
C PHE A 206 -1.39 5.61 -14.18
N ALA A 207 -0.46 4.98 -14.91
CA ALA A 207 -0.26 5.26 -16.33
C ALA A 207 -1.53 4.96 -17.14
N SER A 208 -2.19 3.84 -16.88
CA SER A 208 -3.45 3.48 -17.53
C SER A 208 -4.60 4.41 -17.12
N LEU A 209 -4.72 4.69 -15.82
CA LEU A 209 -5.76 5.56 -15.25
C LEU A 209 -5.69 6.98 -15.84
N TRP A 210 -4.53 7.61 -15.75
CA TRP A 210 -4.36 8.99 -16.18
C TRP A 210 -4.43 9.15 -17.70
N ASN A 211 -3.82 8.21 -18.44
CA ASN A 211 -3.89 8.22 -19.91
C ASN A 211 -5.32 8.05 -20.42
N ALA A 212 -6.08 7.10 -19.87
CA ALA A 212 -7.48 6.88 -20.27
C ALA A 212 -8.38 8.08 -19.91
N ALA A 213 -8.03 8.82 -18.87
CA ALA A 213 -8.73 10.04 -18.46
C ALA A 213 -8.28 11.30 -19.24
N GLY A 214 -7.34 11.19 -20.20
CA GLY A 214 -6.93 12.28 -21.09
C GLY A 214 -5.64 12.99 -20.69
N CYS A 215 -4.88 12.52 -19.70
CA CYS A 215 -3.56 13.04 -19.35
C CYS A 215 -2.50 12.54 -20.33
N GLU A 216 -1.61 13.42 -20.76
CA GLU A 216 -0.40 13.02 -21.50
C GLU A 216 0.60 12.36 -20.53
N VAL A 217 0.77 11.04 -20.63
CA VAL A 217 1.58 10.26 -19.69
C VAL A 217 2.92 9.87 -20.27
N THR A 218 4.01 10.22 -19.57
CA THR A 218 5.35 9.68 -19.84
C THR A 218 5.76 8.73 -18.71
N LEU A 219 6.12 7.51 -19.06
CA LEU A 219 6.58 6.48 -18.14
C LEU A 219 8.10 6.29 -18.26
N LEU A 220 8.85 6.61 -17.20
CA LEU A 220 10.32 6.46 -17.15
C LEU A 220 10.65 5.11 -16.50
N ILE A 221 11.33 4.22 -17.22
CA ILE A 221 11.67 2.89 -16.72
C ILE A 221 13.17 2.58 -16.81
N ARG A 222 13.75 2.02 -15.76
CA ARG A 222 15.19 1.69 -15.70
C ARG A 222 15.58 0.53 -16.62
N LYS A 223 14.71 -0.43 -16.81
CA LYS A 223 14.93 -1.61 -17.66
C LYS A 223 14.42 -1.36 -19.09
N ASP A 224 14.49 -2.38 -19.91
CA ASP A 224 14.03 -2.37 -21.31
C ASP A 224 12.51 -2.49 -21.47
N ARG A 225 11.80 -2.95 -20.42
CA ARG A 225 10.35 -3.19 -20.42
C ARG A 225 9.75 -3.00 -19.04
N VAL A 226 8.44 -2.83 -19.00
CA VAL A 226 7.66 -2.78 -17.74
C VAL A 226 7.62 -4.17 -17.10
N LEU A 227 7.36 -4.25 -15.79
CA LEU A 227 7.31 -5.50 -15.01
C LEU A 227 8.46 -6.46 -15.37
N SER A 228 9.69 -5.94 -15.41
CA SER A 228 10.86 -6.65 -15.94
C SER A 228 11.23 -7.94 -15.20
N THR A 229 10.70 -8.14 -14.00
CA THR A 229 10.85 -9.36 -13.17
C THR A 229 9.79 -10.42 -13.48
N TRP A 230 8.78 -10.11 -14.28
CA TRP A 230 7.72 -11.00 -14.67
C TRP A 230 8.09 -11.76 -15.96
N GLU A 231 7.19 -12.66 -16.39
CA GLU A 231 7.35 -13.39 -17.64
C GLU A 231 7.57 -12.42 -18.82
N ARG A 232 8.59 -12.71 -19.64
CA ARG A 232 9.09 -11.78 -20.66
C ARG A 232 8.03 -11.41 -21.71
N ARG A 233 7.27 -12.40 -22.20
CA ARG A 233 6.25 -12.17 -23.24
C ARG A 233 5.12 -11.28 -22.73
N ALA A 234 4.64 -11.55 -21.51
CA ALA A 234 3.61 -10.75 -20.86
C ALA A 234 4.08 -9.30 -20.67
N SER A 235 5.30 -9.10 -20.15
CA SER A 235 5.92 -7.79 -19.98
C SER A 235 6.07 -7.02 -21.30
N MET A 236 6.51 -7.68 -22.35
CA MET A 236 6.66 -7.07 -23.69
C MET A 236 5.31 -6.72 -24.31
N THR A 237 4.30 -7.59 -24.15
CA THR A 237 2.94 -7.35 -24.67
C THR A 237 2.34 -6.14 -23.97
N LEU A 238 2.45 -6.05 -22.65
CA LEU A 238 1.96 -4.91 -21.88
C LEU A 238 2.69 -3.61 -22.24
N THR A 239 4.02 -3.66 -22.43
CA THR A 239 4.80 -2.49 -22.88
C THR A 239 4.32 -1.98 -24.24
N ARG A 240 4.02 -2.88 -25.19
CA ARG A 240 3.48 -2.50 -26.50
C ARG A 240 2.08 -1.93 -26.40
N GLU A 241 1.24 -2.53 -25.55
CA GLU A 241 -0.13 -2.05 -25.34
C GLU A 241 -0.17 -0.64 -24.74
N LEU A 242 0.64 -0.35 -23.73
CA LEU A 242 0.75 1.00 -23.18
C LEU A 242 1.15 2.02 -24.25
N LYS A 243 2.16 1.70 -25.09
CA LYS A 243 2.56 2.55 -26.21
C LYS A 243 1.45 2.74 -27.23
N ARG A 244 0.71 1.67 -27.56
CA ARG A 244 -0.44 1.71 -28.50
C ARG A 244 -1.56 2.62 -27.97
N ARG A 245 -1.73 2.69 -26.66
CA ARG A 245 -2.71 3.57 -25.99
C ARG A 245 -2.23 5.03 -25.86
N GLY A 246 -1.02 5.34 -26.33
CA GLY A 246 -0.47 6.71 -26.28
C GLY A 246 0.43 7.03 -25.09
N VAL A 247 0.72 6.07 -24.23
CA VAL A 247 1.68 6.27 -23.14
C VAL A 247 3.10 6.33 -23.72
N ASN A 248 3.82 7.43 -23.48
CA ASN A 248 5.21 7.58 -23.87
C ASN A 248 6.13 6.80 -22.94
N VAL A 249 6.61 5.62 -23.34
CA VAL A 249 7.48 4.76 -22.51
C VAL A 249 8.94 5.00 -22.90
N ILE A 250 9.71 5.61 -21.99
CA ILE A 250 11.15 5.86 -22.11
C ILE A 250 11.90 4.83 -21.26
N ALA A 251 12.51 3.88 -21.94
CA ALA A 251 13.26 2.79 -21.32
C ALA A 251 14.73 3.12 -21.08
N ARG A 252 15.41 2.32 -20.22
CA ARG A 252 16.84 2.45 -19.87
C ARG A 252 17.18 3.83 -19.36
N THR A 253 16.32 4.37 -18.49
CA THR A 253 16.40 5.73 -17.99
C THR A 253 16.49 5.69 -16.46
N ALA A 254 17.45 6.44 -15.90
CA ALA A 254 17.51 6.76 -14.49
C ALA A 254 17.12 8.24 -14.29
N VAL A 255 16.53 8.58 -13.18
CA VAL A 255 16.23 9.94 -12.78
C VAL A 255 17.29 10.38 -11.78
N ASP A 256 18.06 11.40 -12.11
CA ASP A 256 19.10 11.92 -11.25
C ASP A 256 18.54 12.98 -10.30
N ARG A 257 17.68 13.84 -10.79
CA ARG A 257 17.12 14.96 -10.04
C ARG A 257 15.69 15.28 -10.48
N VAL A 258 14.88 15.73 -9.53
CA VAL A 258 13.56 16.31 -9.77
C VAL A 258 13.52 17.70 -9.17
N ASP A 259 13.34 18.72 -10.01
CA ASP A 259 13.17 20.10 -9.59
C ASP A 259 11.67 20.43 -9.56
N THR A 260 11.15 20.85 -8.41
CA THR A 260 9.76 21.25 -8.21
C THR A 260 9.71 22.76 -8.00
N GLY A 261 9.64 23.53 -9.09
CA GLY A 261 9.53 25.00 -9.04
C GLY A 261 8.08 25.45 -8.84
N ALA A 262 7.88 26.57 -8.15
CA ALA A 262 6.55 27.09 -7.80
C ALA A 262 5.63 27.38 -9.02
N ASN A 263 6.18 27.55 -10.21
CA ASN A 263 5.43 27.94 -11.44
C ASN A 263 5.60 26.96 -12.62
N LEU A 264 6.38 25.89 -12.50
CA LEU A 264 6.81 25.05 -13.62
C LEU A 264 6.35 23.59 -13.54
N GLY A 265 5.65 23.20 -12.47
CA GLY A 265 5.42 21.78 -12.23
C GLY A 265 6.70 21.04 -11.79
N ALA A 266 6.83 19.76 -12.11
CA ALA A 266 8.04 18.99 -11.83
C ALA A 266 8.91 18.89 -13.08
N LEU A 267 10.18 19.28 -12.97
CA LEU A 267 11.21 19.08 -13.99
C LEU A 267 12.04 17.86 -13.62
N CYS A 268 11.92 16.78 -14.37
CA CYS A 268 12.73 15.59 -14.18
C CYS A 268 13.98 15.64 -15.06
N THR A 269 15.16 15.68 -14.45
CA THR A 269 16.42 15.48 -15.14
C THR A 269 16.72 13.99 -15.22
N ILE A 270 16.80 13.46 -16.43
CA ILE A 270 17.02 12.04 -16.68
C ILE A 270 18.46 11.78 -17.15
N GLY A 271 19.15 10.86 -16.44
CA GLY A 271 20.38 10.24 -16.92
C GLY A 271 20.05 8.98 -17.72
N ARG A 272 20.63 8.83 -18.92
CA ARG A 272 20.58 7.56 -19.67
C ARG A 272 21.82 6.74 -19.40
N ALA A 273 21.65 5.45 -19.22
CA ALA A 273 22.77 4.49 -19.08
C ALA A 273 23.60 4.30 -20.35
N ILE A 274 23.28 5.00 -21.45
CA ILE A 274 24.03 5.03 -22.72
C ILE A 274 24.09 6.49 -23.19
N PRO A 275 25.21 6.99 -23.76
CA PRO A 275 25.38 8.41 -24.08
C PRO A 275 24.45 8.85 -25.20
N MET A 276 23.30 9.38 -24.85
CA MET A 276 22.40 10.12 -25.72
C MET A 276 21.72 11.23 -24.93
N ARG A 277 21.94 12.45 -25.35
CA ARG A 277 21.35 13.74 -24.99
C ARG A 277 20.43 13.73 -23.74
N THR A 278 20.90 14.36 -22.69
CA THR A 278 20.10 14.83 -21.57
C THR A 278 19.06 15.83 -22.10
N ALA A 279 17.80 15.44 -22.11
CA ALA A 279 16.71 16.37 -22.38
C ALA A 279 15.90 16.54 -21.09
N PRO A 280 15.64 17.76 -20.62
CA PRO A 280 14.72 17.97 -19.52
C PRO A 280 13.30 17.58 -19.97
N LEU A 281 12.59 16.81 -19.14
CA LEU A 281 11.18 16.52 -19.31
C LEU A 281 10.42 17.39 -18.31
N THR A 282 9.57 18.26 -18.82
CA THR A 282 8.68 19.07 -17.99
C THR A 282 7.33 18.37 -17.88
N ALA A 283 6.86 18.17 -16.65
CA ALA A 283 5.53 17.65 -16.40
C ALA A 283 4.86 18.43 -15.27
N LYS A 284 3.53 18.48 -15.26
CA LYS A 284 2.81 19.11 -14.15
C LYS A 284 2.94 18.29 -12.87
N TRP A 285 3.08 16.96 -12.98
CA TRP A 285 3.21 16.04 -11.85
C TRP A 285 4.22 14.93 -12.15
N CYS A 286 4.95 14.52 -11.13
CA CYS A 286 5.90 13.41 -11.19
C CYS A 286 5.56 12.40 -10.10
N LEU A 287 5.34 11.16 -10.48
CA LEU A 287 5.08 10.04 -9.58
C LEU A 287 6.31 9.12 -9.56
N PRO A 288 7.02 8.98 -8.43
CA PRO A 288 8.20 8.13 -8.33
C PRO A 288 7.84 6.63 -8.32
N PRO A 289 8.86 5.76 -8.40
CA PRO A 289 8.66 4.33 -8.40
C PRO A 289 7.89 3.87 -7.16
N SER A 290 7.03 2.89 -7.35
CA SER A 290 6.24 2.25 -6.30
C SER A 290 7.06 1.28 -5.44
N ASP A 291 8.36 1.50 -5.29
CA ASP A 291 9.15 0.75 -4.31
C ASP A 291 8.68 1.17 -2.91
N VAL A 292 8.43 0.19 -2.07
CA VAL A 292 7.94 0.40 -0.71
C VAL A 292 9.07 0.14 0.29
N CYS A 293 9.11 0.96 1.34
CA CYS A 293 10.03 0.77 2.45
C CYS A 293 9.28 0.09 3.61
N PRO A 294 9.78 -1.01 4.17
CA PRO A 294 9.15 -1.61 5.34
C PRO A 294 9.18 -0.65 6.54
N ILE A 295 8.20 -0.77 7.43
CA ILE A 295 8.09 0.07 8.64
C ILE A 295 8.46 -0.75 9.89
N PRO A 296 9.71 -1.15 10.12
CA PRO A 296 10.09 -1.82 11.35
C PRO A 296 10.62 -0.85 12.41
N THR A 297 11.07 0.34 12.00
CA THR A 297 12.06 1.14 12.73
C THR A 297 11.57 1.87 13.99
N ARG A 298 10.26 1.92 14.26
CA ARG A 298 9.71 2.51 15.51
C ARG A 298 9.09 1.48 16.45
N LEU A 299 9.06 0.21 16.05
CA LEU A 299 8.26 -0.82 16.73
C LEU A 299 9.02 -1.62 17.77
N VAL A 300 10.34 -1.63 17.71
CA VAL A 300 11.16 -2.46 18.60
C VAL A 300 12.41 -1.68 18.97
N PRO A 301 12.94 -1.80 20.20
CA PRO A 301 14.34 -1.55 20.44
C PRO A 301 15.13 -2.42 19.45
N LEU A 302 15.67 -1.81 18.41
CA LEU A 302 16.29 -2.43 17.22
C LEU A 302 17.36 -3.51 17.50
N GLN A 303 17.80 -3.63 18.75
CA GLN A 303 18.86 -4.54 19.17
C GLN A 303 18.46 -6.02 19.27
N ARG A 304 17.17 -6.37 19.14
CA ARG A 304 16.69 -7.74 19.33
C ARG A 304 16.02 -8.39 18.13
N LEU A 305 15.33 -7.63 17.26
CA LEU A 305 14.68 -8.18 16.07
C LEU A 305 15.65 -8.22 14.91
N LYS A 306 15.86 -9.40 14.30
CA LYS A 306 16.78 -9.57 13.17
C LYS A 306 16.17 -9.00 11.90
N LEU A 307 16.84 -8.01 11.32
CA LEU A 307 16.50 -7.41 10.03
C LEU A 307 17.51 -7.85 8.97
N ASP A 308 17.09 -7.88 7.70
CA ASP A 308 18.01 -8.02 6.57
C ASP A 308 18.64 -6.66 6.19
N GLU A 309 19.55 -6.67 5.20
CA GLU A 309 20.26 -5.46 4.73
C GLU A 309 19.32 -4.37 4.17
N ARG A 310 18.09 -4.73 3.80
CA ARG A 310 17.05 -3.82 3.29
C ARG A 310 16.10 -3.35 4.39
N GLY A 311 16.26 -3.81 5.62
CA GLY A 311 15.41 -3.47 6.75
C GLY A 311 14.13 -4.31 6.86
N TYR A 312 14.01 -5.43 6.13
CA TYR A 312 12.91 -6.37 6.30
C TYR A 312 13.15 -7.27 7.51
N VAL A 313 12.07 -7.60 8.22
CA VAL A 313 12.12 -8.58 9.30
C VAL A 313 12.40 -9.97 8.74
N THR A 314 13.50 -10.60 9.19
CA THR A 314 13.85 -11.96 8.80
C THR A 314 12.90 -12.95 9.46
N VAL A 315 12.28 -13.80 8.66
CA VAL A 315 11.32 -14.82 9.12
C VAL A 315 11.56 -16.16 8.45
N ASP A 316 11.11 -17.23 9.10
CA ASP A 316 11.03 -18.56 8.49
C ASP A 316 9.85 -18.72 7.52
N GLY A 317 9.62 -19.92 7.00
CA GLY A 317 8.51 -20.25 6.09
C GLY A 317 7.11 -20.00 6.71
N TYR A 318 7.01 -20.03 8.02
CA TYR A 318 5.77 -19.84 8.78
C TYR A 318 5.56 -18.40 9.26
N GLY A 319 6.57 -17.54 9.15
CA GLY A 319 6.51 -16.16 9.62
C GLY A 319 7.09 -15.95 11.02
N ARG A 320 7.78 -16.95 11.62
CA ARG A 320 8.44 -16.79 12.91
C ARG A 320 9.68 -15.92 12.78
N THR A 321 9.84 -14.99 13.72
CA THR A 321 11.04 -14.17 13.82
C THR A 321 12.12 -14.90 14.66
N ASN A 322 13.20 -14.21 14.95
CA ASN A 322 14.21 -14.69 15.89
C ASN A 322 13.82 -14.54 17.38
N LEU A 323 12.67 -13.94 17.67
CA LEU A 323 12.11 -13.79 19.01
C LEU A 323 10.99 -14.81 19.18
N ASP A 324 11.07 -15.63 20.22
CA ASP A 324 10.01 -16.59 20.53
C ASP A 324 8.71 -15.88 20.85
N GLY A 325 7.58 -16.39 20.36
CA GLY A 325 6.26 -15.75 20.48
C GLY A 325 6.07 -14.52 19.58
N VAL A 326 7.05 -14.15 18.73
CA VAL A 326 6.93 -13.00 17.83
C VAL A 326 6.99 -13.43 16.37
N TRP A 327 5.95 -13.05 15.64
CA TRP A 327 5.73 -13.36 14.23
C TRP A 327 5.73 -12.09 13.38
N ALA A 328 6.03 -12.21 12.10
CA ALA A 328 5.91 -11.10 11.16
C ALA A 328 5.39 -11.56 9.80
N LEU A 329 4.54 -10.73 9.17
CA LEU A 329 3.96 -11.03 7.87
C LEU A 329 3.65 -9.77 7.07
N GLY A 330 3.36 -9.95 5.78
CA GLY A 330 3.08 -8.83 4.87
C GLY A 330 4.34 -8.12 4.41
N ASP A 331 4.21 -6.83 4.09
CA ASP A 331 5.24 -6.02 3.43
C ASP A 331 6.47 -5.75 4.30
N ILE A 332 6.40 -5.98 5.60
CA ILE A 332 7.58 -5.86 6.47
C ILE A 332 8.54 -7.06 6.35
N THR A 333 8.14 -8.13 5.64
CA THR A 333 8.95 -9.33 5.41
C THR A 333 9.43 -9.41 3.97
N PRO A 334 10.57 -10.07 3.67
CA PRO A 334 11.08 -10.20 2.31
C PRO A 334 10.06 -10.81 1.34
N GLY A 335 10.02 -10.33 0.11
CA GLY A 335 9.16 -10.82 -0.98
C GLY A 335 8.35 -9.72 -1.66
N HIS A 336 7.37 -10.11 -2.49
CA HIS A 336 6.52 -9.13 -3.18
C HIS A 336 5.56 -8.45 -2.21
N ALA A 337 5.49 -7.12 -2.26
CA ALA A 337 4.53 -6.31 -1.51
C ALA A 337 3.13 -6.42 -2.17
N LEU A 338 2.41 -7.48 -1.83
CA LEU A 338 1.10 -7.81 -2.38
C LEU A 338 0.15 -8.21 -1.25
N ALA A 339 -1.04 -7.60 -1.24
CA ALA A 339 -2.06 -7.85 -0.21
C ALA A 339 -2.38 -9.34 -0.05
N HIS A 340 -2.59 -10.08 -1.15
CA HIS A 340 -2.92 -11.50 -1.09
C HIS A 340 -1.77 -12.39 -0.55
N ARG A 341 -0.49 -11.97 -0.67
CA ARG A 341 0.60 -12.67 0.00
C ARG A 341 0.48 -12.58 1.52
N ALA A 342 0.09 -11.42 2.02
CA ALA A 342 -0.16 -11.21 3.44
C ALA A 342 -1.36 -12.02 3.92
N LEU A 343 -2.46 -12.03 3.15
CA LEU A 343 -3.66 -12.84 3.41
C LEU A 343 -3.32 -14.35 3.51
N ASN A 344 -2.54 -14.87 2.56
CA ASN A 344 -2.18 -16.29 2.53
C ASN A 344 -1.26 -16.69 3.69
N LYS A 345 -0.41 -15.77 4.20
CA LYS A 345 0.47 -16.04 5.34
C LYS A 345 -0.22 -15.92 6.70
N ALA A 346 -1.36 -15.26 6.78
CA ALA A 346 -2.14 -15.12 8.00
C ALA A 346 -2.58 -16.48 8.60
N SER A 347 -2.89 -17.46 7.77
CA SER A 347 -3.34 -18.78 8.21
C SER A 347 -2.23 -19.71 8.71
N PRO A 348 -1.05 -19.82 8.05
CA PRO A 348 0.06 -20.62 8.55
C PRO A 348 0.65 -20.13 9.87
N SER A 349 0.74 -18.83 10.11
CA SER A 349 1.28 -18.26 11.35
C SER A 349 0.47 -18.62 12.59
N LEU A 350 -0.81 -18.99 12.43
CA LEU A 350 -1.70 -19.43 13.53
C LEU A 350 -1.70 -20.94 13.75
N ARG A 351 -1.08 -21.72 12.88
CA ARG A 351 -0.95 -23.18 13.08
C ARG A 351 0.27 -23.41 13.97
N LYS A 352 0.07 -23.96 15.17
CA LYS A 352 1.19 -24.58 15.90
C LYS A 352 1.89 -25.53 14.94
N SER A 353 3.24 -25.50 14.91
CA SER A 353 4.01 -26.48 14.13
C SER A 353 3.42 -27.87 14.34
N PRO A 354 3.24 -28.67 13.31
CA PRO A 354 3.02 -30.08 13.53
C PRO A 354 4.22 -30.57 14.35
N GLU A 355 3.96 -31.16 15.49
CA GLU A 355 5.01 -31.89 16.21
C GLU A 355 5.70 -32.81 15.22
N PRO A 356 7.05 -32.91 15.26
CA PRO A 356 7.73 -33.84 14.39
C PRO A 356 7.07 -35.20 14.58
N ILE A 357 6.55 -35.78 13.51
CA ILE A 357 6.03 -37.13 13.50
C ILE A 357 7.20 -37.98 13.99
N GLN A 358 7.13 -38.43 15.25
CA GLN A 358 8.01 -39.48 15.73
C GLN A 358 7.64 -40.72 14.92
N ASN A 359 8.47 -41.04 13.93
CA ASN A 359 8.37 -42.33 13.25
C ASN A 359 8.54 -43.44 14.31
N PRO A 360 7.66 -44.46 14.31
CA PRO A 360 7.75 -45.59 15.20
C PRO A 360 9.00 -46.41 15.02
#